data_e321a070151329ecf55805073f3c8fd9
#
_entry.id   e321a070151329ecf55805073f3c8fd9
#
_cell.length_a   1.000
_cell.length_b   1.000
_cell.length_c   1.000
_cell.angle_alpha   90.00
_cell.angle_beta   90.00
_cell.angle_gamma   90.00
#
_symmetry.space_group_name_H-M   'P 1'
#
loop_
_entity.id
_entity.type
_entity.pdbx_description
1 polymer ?
#
loop_
_entity_poly.entity_id
_entity_poly.type
_entity_poly.pdbx_seq_one_letter_code
_entity_poly.pdbx_strand_id
1 'polypeptide(L)'
;MNYAQIYAIKQQRRKQIKELLPNIEDKSGIYMFYRKKEDKTCVYIGLASKSVWDRCSQHLDGYKTKNPSHIDKSLKTHGLYSSQNEDGWKLSILTYCSSDKCNKLEQMYISHYRSMEDIVIYNITIGSQGKGKVDFQERNQTKLKSYANGKQIGYEKARKEIALLFTKYLTYDVKKANILSQKAKERFEKFLKGASEND
;
A
#
# COMPACT_ATOMS: atom_id res chain seq x y z
N MET A 1 -3.67 19.12 27.54
CA MET A 1 -3.39 20.28 26.66
C MET A 1 -4.72 20.99 26.42
N ASN A 2 -4.80 22.31 26.66
CA ASN A 2 -6.04 23.04 26.44
C ASN A 2 -6.18 23.43 24.94
N TYR A 3 -7.39 23.90 24.56
CA TYR A 3 -7.69 24.23 23.16
C TYR A 3 -6.76 25.29 22.57
N ALA A 4 -6.41 26.34 23.37
CA ALA A 4 -5.52 27.40 22.94
C ALA A 4 -4.10 26.91 22.63
N GLN A 5 -3.58 25.97 23.42
CA GLN A 5 -2.28 25.33 23.16
C GLN A 5 -2.28 24.49 21.89
N ILE A 6 -3.34 23.71 21.66
CA ILE A 6 -3.50 22.91 20.42
C ILE A 6 -3.53 23.83 19.20
N TYR A 7 -4.30 24.92 19.28
CA TYR A 7 -4.41 25.90 18.21
C TYR A 7 -3.07 26.59 17.92
N ALA A 8 -2.34 27.01 18.94
CA ALA A 8 -1.02 27.63 18.79
C ALA A 8 -0.02 26.70 18.11
N ILE A 9 0.03 25.42 18.51
CA ILE A 9 0.87 24.39 17.86
C ILE A 9 0.49 24.24 16.39
N LYS A 10 -0.81 24.15 16.08
CA LYS A 10 -1.28 24.05 14.69
C LYS A 10 -0.81 25.25 13.86
N GLN A 11 -0.96 26.47 14.36
CA GLN A 11 -0.52 27.68 13.66
C GLN A 11 1.00 27.70 13.45
N GLN A 12 1.77 27.31 14.46
CA GLN A 12 3.22 27.19 14.32
C GLN A 12 3.62 26.21 13.21
N ARG A 13 2.97 25.04 13.13
CA ARG A 13 3.23 24.05 12.09
C ARG A 13 2.84 24.56 10.70
N ARG A 14 1.70 25.22 10.59
CA ARG A 14 1.29 25.87 9.34
C ARG A 14 2.31 26.93 8.89
N LYS A 15 2.85 27.72 9.81
CA LYS A 15 3.90 28.69 9.52
C LYS A 15 5.15 28.03 8.97
N GLN A 16 5.64 26.96 9.61
CA GLN A 16 6.80 26.20 9.13
C GLN A 16 6.60 25.64 7.71
N ILE A 17 5.43 25.11 7.40
CA ILE A 17 5.11 24.65 6.04
C ILE A 17 5.07 25.82 5.05
N LYS A 18 4.56 26.97 5.44
CA LYS A 18 4.51 28.16 4.58
C LYS A 18 5.89 28.78 4.35
N GLU A 19 6.80 28.69 5.30
CA GLU A 19 8.20 29.06 5.12
C GLU A 19 8.91 28.16 4.10
N LEU A 20 8.60 26.85 4.13
CA LEU A 20 9.12 25.89 3.18
C LEU A 20 8.51 26.05 1.78
N LEU A 21 7.23 26.39 1.70
CA LEU A 21 6.48 26.56 0.44
C LEU A 21 5.57 27.81 0.55
N PRO A 22 6.07 29.02 0.22
CA PRO A 22 5.34 30.28 0.41
C PRO A 22 3.99 30.34 -0.32
N ASN A 23 3.87 29.72 -1.47
CA ASN A 23 2.68 29.73 -2.34
C ASN A 23 1.71 28.58 -2.07
N ILE A 24 1.83 27.89 -0.92
CA ILE A 24 0.91 26.82 -0.59
C ILE A 24 -0.51 27.37 -0.36
N GLU A 25 -1.49 26.76 -1.01
CA GLU A 25 -2.89 27.13 -0.90
C GLU A 25 -3.65 26.21 0.06
N ASP A 26 -4.73 26.72 0.64
CA ASP A 26 -5.62 25.98 1.53
C ASP A 26 -6.70 25.23 0.72
N LYS A 27 -6.25 24.35 -0.17
CA LYS A 27 -7.08 23.56 -1.11
C LYS A 27 -6.77 22.09 -1.02
N SER A 28 -7.69 21.26 -1.53
CA SER A 28 -7.45 19.84 -1.73
C SER A 28 -6.46 19.60 -2.87
N GLY A 29 -5.67 18.53 -2.78
CA GLY A 29 -4.66 18.22 -3.79
C GLY A 29 -3.71 17.11 -3.41
N ILE A 30 -2.68 16.94 -4.24
CA ILE A 30 -1.61 15.97 -4.09
C ILE A 30 -0.32 16.73 -3.82
N TYR A 31 0.41 16.30 -2.82
CA TYR A 31 1.69 16.86 -2.41
C TYR A 31 2.78 15.79 -2.37
N MET A 32 4.02 16.22 -2.41
CA MET A 32 5.19 15.37 -2.37
C MET A 32 6.22 15.93 -1.38
N PHE A 33 6.63 15.10 -0.42
CA PHE A 33 7.88 15.32 0.29
C PHE A 33 8.99 14.57 -0.44
N TYR A 34 10.16 15.23 -0.61
CA TYR A 34 11.31 14.62 -1.25
C TYR A 34 12.61 15.09 -0.63
N ARG A 35 13.63 14.23 -0.65
CA ARG A 35 14.98 14.54 -0.20
C ARG A 35 16.00 13.72 -0.98
N LYS A 36 17.20 14.26 -1.16
CA LYS A 36 18.32 13.50 -1.70
C LYS A 36 18.92 12.60 -0.62
N LYS A 37 19.32 11.40 -1.02
CA LYS A 37 20.09 10.47 -0.21
C LYS A 37 21.10 9.79 -1.13
N GLU A 38 22.36 10.21 -1.07
CA GLU A 38 23.38 9.73 -2.00
C GLU A 38 22.95 9.99 -3.44
N ASP A 39 22.99 8.97 -4.30
CA ASP A 39 22.62 9.06 -5.72
C ASP A 39 21.12 8.91 -5.96
N LYS A 40 20.30 8.69 -4.91
CA LYS A 40 18.86 8.47 -5.01
C LYS A 40 18.05 9.62 -4.44
N THR A 41 16.85 9.78 -4.95
CA THR A 41 15.85 10.69 -4.39
C THR A 41 14.78 9.90 -3.63
N CYS A 42 14.69 10.15 -2.33
CA CYS A 42 13.60 9.63 -1.51
C CYS A 42 12.34 10.47 -1.72
N VAL A 43 11.21 9.84 -1.98
CA VAL A 43 9.94 10.50 -2.30
C VAL A 43 8.82 9.91 -1.47
N TYR A 44 7.97 10.77 -0.92
CA TYR A 44 6.68 10.41 -0.34
C TYR A 44 5.59 11.24 -0.99
N ILE A 45 4.54 10.60 -1.47
CA ILE A 45 3.38 11.23 -2.09
C ILE A 45 2.18 11.07 -1.16
N GLY A 46 1.47 12.16 -0.92
CA GLY A 46 0.29 12.16 -0.08
C GLY A 46 -0.85 12.96 -0.69
N LEU A 47 -2.06 12.65 -0.27
CA LEU A 47 -3.25 13.40 -0.63
C LEU A 47 -3.83 14.16 0.56
N ALA A 48 -4.50 15.26 0.25
CA ALA A 48 -5.35 15.99 1.16
C ALA A 48 -6.70 16.24 0.50
N SER A 49 -7.78 15.68 1.07
CA SER A 49 -9.13 15.87 0.56
C SER A 49 -9.76 17.20 0.92
N LYS A 50 -9.14 17.98 1.82
CA LYS A 50 -9.63 19.30 2.25
C LYS A 50 -8.57 20.38 2.08
N SER A 51 -7.42 20.22 2.73
CA SER A 51 -6.36 21.21 2.79
C SER A 51 -4.99 20.52 2.76
N VAL A 52 -4.24 20.75 1.69
CA VAL A 52 -2.85 20.30 1.59
C VAL A 52 -2.01 20.94 2.68
N TRP A 53 -2.22 22.22 2.95
CA TRP A 53 -1.50 22.94 4.00
C TRP A 53 -1.68 22.31 5.37
N ASP A 54 -2.94 22.05 5.77
CA ASP A 54 -3.23 21.37 7.05
C ASP A 54 -2.64 19.97 7.09
N ARG A 55 -2.76 19.22 5.99
CA ARG A 55 -2.26 17.85 5.93
C ARG A 55 -0.74 17.77 6.04
N CYS A 56 -0.01 18.62 5.34
CA CYS A 56 1.45 18.72 5.46
C CYS A 56 1.86 19.13 6.89
N SER A 57 1.14 20.06 7.50
CA SER A 57 1.38 20.49 8.88
C SER A 57 1.19 19.34 9.90
N GLN A 58 0.22 18.46 9.69
CA GLN A 58 -0.02 17.29 10.54
C GLN A 58 1.15 16.31 10.53
N HIS A 59 1.84 16.15 9.40
CA HIS A 59 3.00 15.26 9.32
C HIS A 59 4.14 15.67 10.24
N LEU A 60 4.28 16.94 10.57
CA LEU A 60 5.33 17.43 11.47
C LEU A 60 5.18 16.91 12.91
N ASP A 61 3.97 16.53 13.32
CA ASP A 61 3.69 15.90 14.62
C ASP A 61 3.21 14.44 14.49
N GLY A 62 3.13 13.91 13.30
CA GLY A 62 2.62 12.58 13.03
C GLY A 62 3.36 11.46 13.77
N TYR A 63 4.65 11.66 14.06
CA TYR A 63 5.46 10.72 14.83
C TYR A 63 4.99 10.54 16.30
N LYS A 64 4.15 11.47 16.82
CA LYS A 64 3.56 11.40 18.17
C LYS A 64 2.31 10.51 18.21
N THR A 65 1.79 10.10 17.08
CA THR A 65 0.63 9.21 17.00
C THR A 65 0.99 7.78 17.43
N LYS A 66 -0.02 6.99 17.80
CA LYS A 66 0.17 5.58 18.19
C LYS A 66 0.83 4.76 17.08
N ASN A 67 0.51 5.04 15.81
CA ASN A 67 1.05 4.36 14.63
C ASN A 67 1.57 5.38 13.62
N PRO A 68 2.76 5.97 13.83
CA PRO A 68 3.32 6.95 12.92
C PRO A 68 3.68 6.32 11.57
N SER A 69 3.38 7.03 10.50
CA SER A 69 3.76 6.62 9.15
C SER A 69 5.28 6.69 8.93
N HIS A 70 5.77 6.06 7.86
CA HIS A 70 7.20 6.12 7.52
C HIS A 70 7.69 7.55 7.29
N ILE A 71 6.88 8.38 6.63
CA ILE A 71 7.25 9.78 6.42
C ILE A 71 7.27 10.57 7.75
N ASP A 72 6.34 10.32 8.68
CA ASP A 72 6.31 11.01 9.97
C ASP A 72 7.57 10.71 10.80
N LYS A 73 8.01 9.44 10.80
CA LYS A 73 9.26 9.03 11.44
C LYS A 73 10.47 9.67 10.77
N SER A 74 10.49 9.69 9.45
CA SER A 74 11.61 10.24 8.69
C SER A 74 11.68 11.77 8.80
N LEU A 75 10.55 12.47 8.84
CA LEU A 75 10.50 13.91 9.12
C LEU A 75 11.03 14.25 10.52
N LYS A 76 10.74 13.39 11.51
CA LYS A 76 11.33 13.55 12.85
C LYS A 76 12.85 13.42 12.83
N THR A 77 13.38 12.45 12.09
CA THR A 77 14.82 12.14 12.05
C THR A 77 15.61 13.16 11.24
N HIS A 78 15.10 13.56 10.09
CA HIS A 78 15.83 14.39 9.11
C HIS A 78 15.37 15.85 9.08
N GLY A 79 14.21 16.18 9.66
CA GLY A 79 13.65 17.52 9.65
C GLY A 79 13.19 18.00 8.27
N LEU A 80 12.78 19.25 8.21
CA LEU A 80 12.50 19.95 6.98
C LEU A 80 13.77 20.60 6.43
N TYR A 81 13.82 20.77 5.11
CA TYR A 81 14.89 21.50 4.44
C TYR A 81 14.98 22.96 4.94
N SER A 82 16.18 23.41 5.18
CA SER A 82 16.52 24.82 5.45
C SER A 82 17.97 25.07 5.03
N SER A 83 18.40 26.33 5.06
CA SER A 83 19.81 26.69 4.82
C SER A 83 20.79 26.04 5.82
N GLN A 84 20.29 25.62 6.97
CA GLN A 84 21.05 24.92 8.03
C GLN A 84 20.86 23.40 7.99
N ASN A 85 19.96 22.88 7.14
CA ASN A 85 19.63 21.47 6.99
C ASN A 85 19.35 21.14 5.52
N GLU A 86 20.39 21.06 4.73
CA GLU A 86 20.31 20.82 3.28
C GLU A 86 19.80 19.41 2.94
N ASP A 87 20.00 18.43 3.85
CA ASP A 87 19.54 17.05 3.71
C ASP A 87 18.09 16.85 4.18
N GLY A 88 17.43 17.91 4.63
CA GLY A 88 16.05 17.86 5.09
C GLY A 88 15.04 17.62 3.96
N TRP A 89 13.84 17.26 4.36
CA TRP A 89 12.73 17.03 3.46
C TRP A 89 12.22 18.35 2.85
N LYS A 90 12.22 18.43 1.53
CA LYS A 90 11.58 19.47 0.73
C LYS A 90 10.12 19.12 0.49
N LEU A 91 9.29 20.13 0.22
CA LEU A 91 7.87 19.98 -0.08
C LEU A 91 7.56 20.57 -1.47
N SER A 92 6.75 19.88 -2.24
CA SER A 92 6.18 20.36 -3.50
C SER A 92 4.70 20.00 -3.60
N ILE A 93 3.93 20.83 -4.27
CA ILE A 93 2.56 20.50 -4.65
C ILE A 93 2.60 19.94 -6.08
N LEU A 94 2.13 18.72 -6.24
CA LEU A 94 2.06 18.09 -7.55
C LEU A 94 0.85 18.60 -8.35
N THR A 95 -0.30 18.73 -7.67
CA THR A 95 -1.49 19.33 -8.26
C THR A 95 -2.53 19.68 -7.20
N TYR A 96 -3.29 20.74 -7.43
CA TYR A 96 -4.55 20.98 -6.74
C TYR A 96 -5.69 20.33 -7.53
N CYS A 97 -6.60 19.67 -6.85
CA CYS A 97 -7.72 18.97 -7.48
C CYS A 97 -8.91 18.86 -6.52
N SER A 98 -10.08 18.57 -7.06
CA SER A 98 -11.25 18.28 -6.24
C SER A 98 -11.07 16.99 -5.43
N SER A 99 -11.70 16.94 -4.26
CA SER A 99 -11.56 15.84 -3.30
C SER A 99 -11.85 14.45 -3.87
N ASP A 100 -12.79 14.35 -4.80
CA ASP A 100 -13.18 13.12 -5.50
C ASP A 100 -12.07 12.57 -6.40
N LYS A 101 -11.23 13.45 -6.97
CA LYS A 101 -10.12 13.09 -7.85
C LYS A 101 -8.81 12.76 -7.10
N CYS A 102 -8.69 13.19 -5.84
CA CYS A 102 -7.44 13.05 -5.09
C CYS A 102 -6.94 11.59 -5.01
N ASN A 103 -7.83 10.64 -4.74
CA ASN A 103 -7.44 9.22 -4.62
C ASN A 103 -6.84 8.67 -5.92
N LYS A 104 -7.45 9.02 -7.06
CA LYS A 104 -6.97 8.59 -8.39
C LYS A 104 -5.62 9.18 -8.70
N LEU A 105 -5.46 10.47 -8.49
CA LEU A 105 -4.23 11.19 -8.77
C LEU A 105 -3.09 10.73 -7.85
N GLU A 106 -3.34 10.53 -6.54
CA GLU A 106 -2.33 9.98 -5.64
C GLU A 106 -1.77 8.65 -6.15
N GLN A 107 -2.66 7.72 -6.52
CA GLN A 107 -2.25 6.40 -7.03
C GLN A 107 -1.47 6.49 -8.35
N MET A 108 -1.89 7.39 -9.23
CA MET A 108 -1.20 7.64 -10.49
C MET A 108 0.23 8.17 -10.25
N TYR A 109 0.39 9.17 -9.39
CA TYR A 109 1.70 9.70 -9.05
C TYR A 109 2.58 8.68 -8.34
N ILE A 110 2.05 7.92 -7.36
CA ILE A 110 2.80 6.85 -6.70
C ILE A 110 3.29 5.80 -7.70
N SER A 111 2.44 5.40 -8.65
CA SER A 111 2.82 4.44 -9.70
C SER A 111 3.91 5.00 -10.61
N HIS A 112 3.78 6.25 -11.03
CA HIS A 112 4.74 6.93 -11.87
C HIS A 112 6.12 7.02 -11.20
N TYR A 113 6.20 7.56 -9.99
CA TYR A 113 7.48 7.68 -9.29
C TYR A 113 8.08 6.32 -8.90
N ARG A 114 7.26 5.29 -8.69
CA ARG A 114 7.75 3.93 -8.40
C ARG A 114 8.41 3.25 -9.59
N SER A 115 8.11 3.67 -10.82
CA SER A 115 8.73 3.13 -12.03
C SER A 115 10.10 3.75 -12.37
N MET A 116 10.54 4.76 -11.63
CA MET A 116 11.83 5.43 -11.84
C MET A 116 12.93 4.73 -11.02
N GLU A 117 14.08 4.45 -11.64
CA GLU A 117 15.16 3.67 -11.02
C GLU A 117 15.92 4.42 -9.92
N ASP A 118 16.01 5.75 -10.05
CA ASP A 118 16.69 6.64 -9.10
C ASP A 118 15.80 7.11 -7.94
N ILE A 119 14.54 6.64 -7.87
CA ILE A 119 13.57 7.03 -6.86
C ILE A 119 13.38 5.91 -5.82
N VAL A 120 13.49 6.28 -4.55
CA VAL A 120 13.08 5.45 -3.41
C VAL A 120 11.77 5.96 -2.85
N ILE A 121 10.68 5.23 -3.08
CA ILE A 121 9.36 5.66 -2.64
C ILE A 121 9.06 5.22 -1.19
N TYR A 122 8.66 6.16 -0.35
CA TYR A 122 8.33 5.95 1.06
C TYR A 122 6.88 5.49 1.29
N ASN A 123 6.07 5.48 0.25
CA ASN A 123 4.71 4.95 0.31
C ASN A 123 4.73 3.42 0.40
N ILE A 124 4.30 2.86 1.54
CA ILE A 124 4.19 1.39 1.74
C ILE A 124 3.09 0.83 0.85
N THR A 125 1.96 1.51 0.81
CA THR A 125 0.81 1.16 -0.03
C THR A 125 0.84 1.94 -1.34
N ILE A 126 0.00 1.52 -2.26
CA ILE A 126 -0.11 2.12 -3.59
C ILE A 126 -1.09 3.31 -3.59
N GLY A 127 -1.26 3.96 -2.47
CA GLY A 127 -2.17 5.07 -2.27
C GLY A 127 -3.38 4.73 -1.42
N SER A 128 -4.17 5.73 -1.11
CA SER A 128 -5.36 5.63 -0.28
C SER A 128 -6.33 4.58 -0.82
N GLN A 129 -6.72 3.63 0.03
CA GLN A 129 -7.75 2.64 -0.27
C GLN A 129 -9.15 3.14 0.13
N GLY A 130 -9.35 4.46 0.21
CA GLY A 130 -10.62 5.07 0.56
C GLY A 130 -11.76 4.78 -0.43
N LYS A 131 -12.95 5.21 -0.09
CA LYS A 131 -14.13 5.24 -0.98
C LYS A 131 -13.77 5.99 -2.26
N GLY A 132 -13.75 5.34 -3.39
CA GLY A 132 -13.30 5.90 -4.67
C GLY A 132 -12.15 5.08 -5.26
N LYS A 133 -12.20 3.77 -5.07
CA LYS A 133 -11.32 2.85 -5.78
C LYS A 133 -11.42 3.15 -7.25
N VAL A 134 -10.35 3.72 -7.79
CA VAL A 134 -10.20 3.72 -9.24
C VAL A 134 -10.00 2.27 -9.60
N ASP A 135 -10.86 1.78 -10.43
CA ASP A 135 -10.70 0.49 -11.08
C ASP A 135 -9.46 0.57 -11.97
N PHE A 136 -8.32 0.27 -11.39
CA PHE A 136 -7.14 -0.09 -12.16
C PHE A 136 -7.40 -1.53 -12.63
N GLN A 137 -8.08 -1.68 -13.75
CA GLN A 137 -8.39 -2.98 -14.34
C GLN A 137 -7.13 -3.86 -14.45
N GLU A 138 -5.99 -3.29 -14.80
CA GLU A 138 -4.71 -4.01 -14.83
C GLU A 138 -4.26 -4.49 -13.45
N ARG A 139 -4.50 -3.71 -12.38
CA ARG A 139 -4.12 -4.08 -11.01
C ARG A 139 -5.01 -5.14 -10.41
N ASN A 140 -6.31 -5.06 -10.67
CA ASN A 140 -7.24 -6.09 -10.23
C ASN A 140 -6.95 -7.40 -10.95
N GLN A 141 -6.61 -7.36 -12.23
CA GLN A 141 -6.18 -8.54 -12.99
C GLN A 141 -4.86 -9.14 -12.44
N THR A 142 -3.86 -8.33 -12.10
CA THR A 142 -2.60 -8.81 -11.53
C THR A 142 -2.78 -9.38 -10.12
N LYS A 143 -3.60 -8.75 -9.25
CA LYS A 143 -3.93 -9.28 -7.93
C LYS A 143 -4.79 -10.53 -8.02
N LEU A 144 -5.78 -10.58 -8.90
CA LEU A 144 -6.62 -11.77 -9.12
C LEU A 144 -5.78 -12.91 -9.70
N LYS A 145 -4.91 -12.64 -10.67
CA LYS A 145 -3.96 -13.62 -11.21
C LYS A 145 -2.98 -14.12 -10.14
N SER A 146 -2.42 -13.21 -9.33
CA SER A 146 -1.52 -13.57 -8.23
C SER A 146 -2.23 -14.39 -7.15
N TYR A 147 -3.46 -14.02 -6.78
CA TYR A 147 -4.28 -14.78 -5.82
C TYR A 147 -4.68 -16.15 -6.38
N ALA A 148 -5.13 -16.21 -7.64
CA ALA A 148 -5.47 -17.46 -8.32
C ALA A 148 -4.25 -18.39 -8.44
N ASN A 149 -3.09 -17.85 -8.83
CA ASN A 149 -1.84 -18.61 -8.89
C ASN A 149 -1.41 -19.09 -7.49
N GLY A 150 -1.49 -18.25 -6.46
CA GLY A 150 -1.18 -18.65 -5.09
C GLY A 150 -2.10 -19.74 -4.58
N LYS A 151 -3.40 -19.66 -4.88
CA LYS A 151 -4.38 -20.71 -4.57
C LYS A 151 -4.07 -22.01 -5.30
N GLN A 152 -3.75 -21.93 -6.59
CA GLN A 152 -3.40 -23.09 -7.41
C GLN A 152 -2.13 -23.78 -6.89
N ILE A 153 -1.06 -23.01 -6.62
CA ILE A 153 0.20 -23.53 -6.06
C ILE A 153 -0.05 -24.19 -4.69
N GLY A 154 -0.86 -23.55 -3.82
CA GLY A 154 -1.24 -24.10 -2.51
C GLY A 154 -2.02 -25.41 -2.64
N TYR A 155 -2.97 -25.46 -3.57
CA TYR A 155 -3.75 -26.66 -3.85
C TYR A 155 -2.86 -27.81 -4.36
N GLU A 156 -1.95 -27.55 -5.31
CA GLU A 156 -1.04 -28.56 -5.83
C GLU A 156 -0.06 -29.08 -4.77
N LYS A 157 0.43 -28.18 -3.91
CA LYS A 157 1.31 -28.58 -2.79
C LYS A 157 0.57 -29.49 -1.82
N ALA A 158 -0.62 -29.11 -1.37
CA ALA A 158 -1.44 -29.92 -0.48
C ALA A 158 -1.80 -31.28 -1.13
N ARG A 159 -2.16 -31.29 -2.41
CA ARG A 159 -2.43 -32.52 -3.15
C ARG A 159 -1.23 -33.47 -3.19
N LYS A 160 -0.03 -32.95 -3.46
CA LYS A 160 1.21 -33.75 -3.48
C LYS A 160 1.52 -34.35 -2.11
N GLU A 161 1.33 -33.59 -1.03
CA GLU A 161 1.52 -34.08 0.34
C GLU A 161 0.51 -35.18 0.69
N ILE A 162 -0.78 -34.98 0.37
CA ILE A 162 -1.82 -35.99 0.57
C ILE A 162 -1.52 -37.24 -0.26
N ALA A 163 -1.17 -37.09 -1.53
CA ALA A 163 -0.82 -38.21 -2.38
C ALA A 163 0.35 -39.02 -1.80
N LEU A 164 1.39 -38.34 -1.30
CA LEU A 164 2.53 -39.02 -0.68
C LEU A 164 2.12 -39.80 0.58
N LEU A 165 1.28 -39.23 1.44
CA LEU A 165 0.78 -39.92 2.63
C LEU A 165 0.00 -41.20 2.30
N PHE A 166 -0.91 -41.09 1.35
CA PHE A 166 -1.71 -42.26 0.93
C PHE A 166 -0.89 -43.29 0.15
N THR A 167 0.08 -42.89 -0.64
CA THR A 167 0.93 -43.82 -1.40
C THR A 167 1.91 -44.57 -0.49
N LYS A 168 2.44 -43.93 0.55
CA LYS A 168 3.52 -44.53 1.37
C LYS A 168 3.03 -45.09 2.72
N TYR A 169 2.03 -44.46 3.33
CA TYR A 169 1.76 -44.71 4.75
C TYR A 169 0.32 -45.07 5.06
N LEU A 170 -0.64 -44.81 4.17
CA LEU A 170 -2.06 -45.00 4.42
C LEU A 170 -2.71 -45.83 3.33
N THR A 171 -3.72 -46.59 3.73
CA THR A 171 -4.66 -47.25 2.82
C THR A 171 -6.03 -46.61 2.94
N TYR A 172 -6.82 -46.63 1.86
CA TYR A 172 -8.18 -46.09 1.91
C TYR A 172 -9.14 -47.09 1.22
N ASP A 173 -10.34 -47.15 1.77
CA ASP A 173 -11.41 -47.95 1.22
C ASP A 173 -12.76 -47.27 1.39
N VAL A 174 -13.78 -47.78 0.69
CA VAL A 174 -15.14 -47.25 0.75
C VAL A 174 -15.86 -47.77 1.99
N LYS A 175 -16.55 -46.87 2.74
CA LYS A 175 -17.32 -47.27 3.91
C LYS A 175 -18.52 -48.15 3.59
N LYS A 176 -19.09 -48.03 2.42
CA LYS A 176 -20.23 -48.81 1.93
C LYS A 176 -20.02 -49.15 0.47
N ALA A 177 -20.31 -50.39 0.08
CA ALA A 177 -20.26 -50.86 -1.30
C ALA A 177 -21.50 -50.38 -2.08
N ASN A 178 -21.61 -49.07 -2.30
CA ASN A 178 -22.67 -48.50 -3.12
C ASN A 178 -22.07 -47.53 -4.20
N ILE A 179 -22.89 -47.20 -5.19
CA ILE A 179 -22.49 -46.37 -6.34
C ILE A 179 -21.90 -44.99 -5.91
N LEU A 180 -22.46 -44.36 -4.86
CA LEU A 180 -21.99 -43.06 -4.39
C LEU A 180 -20.59 -43.14 -3.75
N SER A 181 -20.34 -44.21 -2.98
CA SER A 181 -19.03 -44.44 -2.35
C SER A 181 -17.96 -44.81 -3.38
N GLN A 182 -18.31 -45.57 -4.43
CA GLN A 182 -17.42 -45.87 -5.55
C GLN A 182 -17.07 -44.58 -6.33
N LYS A 183 -18.05 -43.75 -6.68
CA LYS A 183 -17.80 -42.46 -7.32
C LYS A 183 -16.91 -41.54 -6.49
N ALA A 184 -17.09 -41.53 -5.15
CA ALA A 184 -16.23 -40.77 -4.25
C ALA A 184 -14.78 -41.27 -4.25
N LYS A 185 -14.59 -42.60 -4.29
CA LYS A 185 -13.27 -43.23 -4.42
C LYS A 185 -12.59 -42.86 -5.74
N GLU A 186 -13.30 -42.93 -6.87
CA GLU A 186 -12.79 -42.55 -8.18
C GLU A 186 -12.36 -41.07 -8.23
N ARG A 187 -13.18 -40.15 -7.65
CA ARG A 187 -12.83 -38.72 -7.53
C ARG A 187 -11.58 -38.53 -6.71
N PHE A 188 -11.44 -39.23 -5.60
CA PHE A 188 -10.27 -39.14 -4.75
C PHE A 188 -9.02 -39.65 -5.47
N GLU A 189 -9.12 -40.74 -6.19
CA GLU A 189 -8.03 -41.29 -7.01
C GLU A 189 -7.61 -40.33 -8.14
N LYS A 190 -8.57 -39.71 -8.84
CA LYS A 190 -8.29 -38.65 -9.81
C LYS A 190 -7.59 -37.46 -9.15
N PHE A 191 -8.06 -37.02 -8.01
CA PHE A 191 -7.41 -35.98 -7.24
C PHE A 191 -5.95 -36.30 -6.89
N LEU A 192 -5.67 -37.50 -6.40
CA LEU A 192 -4.30 -37.94 -6.09
C LEU A 192 -3.40 -37.95 -7.34
N LYS A 193 -3.93 -38.32 -8.49
CA LYS A 193 -3.20 -38.36 -9.78
C LYS A 193 -3.03 -36.95 -10.39
N GLY A 194 -3.75 -35.95 -9.91
CA GLY A 194 -3.67 -34.59 -10.42
C GLY A 194 -4.51 -34.31 -11.65
N ALA A 195 -5.44 -35.16 -11.99
CA ALA A 195 -6.43 -34.86 -13.02
C ALA A 195 -7.41 -33.81 -12.53
N SER A 196 -7.69 -32.79 -13.35
CA SER A 196 -8.70 -31.79 -13.00
C SER A 196 -10.11 -32.40 -13.10
N GLU A 197 -11.08 -31.89 -12.36
CA GLU A 197 -12.48 -32.35 -12.45
C GLU A 197 -13.13 -32.09 -13.83
N ASN A 198 -12.42 -31.42 -14.73
CA ASN A 198 -12.88 -30.98 -16.04
C ASN A 198 -12.32 -31.85 -17.21
N ASP A 199 -11.59 -32.92 -16.91
CA ASP A 199 -11.12 -33.89 -17.88
C ASP A 199 -11.98 -35.16 -17.93
#